data_eb75a84a71e574087ea06337754955d7
#
_entry.id   eb75a84a71e574087ea06337754955d7
#
_cell.length_a   1.000
_cell.length_b   1.000
_cell.length_c   1.000
_cell.angle_alpha   90.00
_cell.angle_beta   90.00
_cell.angle_gamma   90.00
#
_symmetry.space_group_name_H-M   'P 1'
#
loop_
_entity.id
_entity.type
_entity.pdbx_description
1 polymer ?
#
loop_
_entity_poly.entity_id
_entity_poly.type
_entity_poly.pdbx_seq_one_letter_code
_entity_poly.pdbx_strand_id
1 'polypeptide(L)'
;MHHSGPLLKRRGGQNREGIMADNTNDKLPAKDTTVMEPVIDKHYQLIETKRAEEIIERAMNLAREQIPKGKVATYIPELGKMDPHQLGICLYPLKGDKICLGDYDTRFTIQSVSKVIMLIVALEVCGLKAVFRKVGMEPSGEAFDSLVELDVSNSKPYNPLINSGALAVCGLLLPEVSFQDMIRYTRNVCSDMGIELNEAVFDSEMKACSRNRSIAYLLESKGIITTDVEDTLRFYTKMCSMNVTAESLANLGKKLANDGVCNIDGKRYMSSRTARIAKTLMLTCGMYDGSGTFAIKVGIPTKSGVGGGLLSVSDKRAGIGVFGPALDAQGNSIAGCKLLREISNELRLNLFYDPEWDKEDAEETVLKDMQARSVM
;
A
#
# COMPACT_ATOMS: atom_id res chain seq x y z
N MET A 1 2.33 -29.25 15.22
CA MET A 1 1.02 -28.62 15.48
C MET A 1 0.98 -27.32 14.68
N HIS A 2 0.27 -27.31 13.54
CA HIS A 2 0.18 -26.11 12.70
C HIS A 2 -0.88 -25.17 13.29
N HIS A 3 -0.46 -24.10 13.94
CA HIS A 3 -1.36 -23.00 14.30
C HIS A 3 -1.58 -22.12 13.07
N SER A 4 -2.67 -22.39 12.36
CA SER A 4 -3.25 -21.45 11.40
C SER A 4 -3.71 -20.20 12.16
N GLY A 5 -3.16 -19.02 11.81
CA GLY A 5 -3.63 -17.73 12.28
C GLY A 5 -5.11 -17.49 11.91
N PRO A 6 -5.74 -16.44 12.43
CA PRO A 6 -7.15 -16.18 12.18
C PRO A 6 -7.35 -15.76 10.72
N LEU A 7 -7.44 -16.74 9.82
CA LEU A 7 -7.99 -16.56 8.49
C LEU A 7 -9.48 -16.23 8.63
N LEU A 8 -9.92 -15.23 7.86
CA LEU A 8 -11.33 -14.90 7.71
C LEU A 8 -12.10 -16.16 7.32
N LYS A 9 -13.13 -16.55 8.11
CA LYS A 9 -13.97 -17.69 7.77
C LYS A 9 -14.84 -17.35 6.56
N ARG A 10 -14.85 -18.21 5.54
CA ARG A 10 -15.75 -18.12 4.38
C ARG A 10 -17.20 -18.19 4.84
N ARG A 11 -18.08 -17.35 4.28
CA ARG A 11 -19.54 -17.48 4.39
C ARG A 11 -20.00 -18.53 3.37
N GLY A 12 -20.71 -19.54 3.84
CA GLY A 12 -21.46 -20.48 3.00
C GLY A 12 -20.68 -21.69 2.51
N GLY A 13 -20.67 -22.73 3.34
CA GLY A 13 -20.39 -24.11 2.92
C GLY A 13 -21.67 -24.77 2.42
N GLN A 14 -21.94 -24.77 1.13
CA GLN A 14 -22.75 -25.82 0.54
C GLN A 14 -21.83 -26.83 -0.14
N ASN A 15 -21.92 -28.08 0.34
CA ASN A 15 -21.26 -29.25 -0.22
C ASN A 15 -21.44 -29.30 -1.74
N ARG A 16 -20.35 -29.31 -2.48
CA ARG A 16 -20.30 -29.86 -3.83
C ARG A 16 -19.39 -31.06 -3.80
N GLU A 17 -19.99 -32.23 -3.64
CA GLU A 17 -19.38 -33.51 -3.99
C GLU A 17 -19.21 -33.61 -5.50
N GLY A 18 -18.05 -34.15 -5.89
CA GLY A 18 -17.89 -34.90 -7.14
C GLY A 18 -17.43 -34.11 -8.36
N ILE A 19 -16.12 -34.08 -8.61
CA ILE A 19 -15.57 -34.35 -9.96
C ILE A 19 -14.21 -35.03 -9.78
N MET A 20 -14.03 -36.10 -10.53
CA MET A 20 -13.02 -37.16 -10.47
C MET A 20 -11.56 -36.68 -10.56
N ALA A 21 -10.73 -37.46 -9.91
CA ALA A 21 -9.27 -37.49 -10.00
C ALA A 21 -8.79 -37.76 -11.42
N ASP A 22 -7.85 -36.95 -11.89
CA ASP A 22 -6.92 -37.36 -12.96
C ASP A 22 -5.53 -37.53 -12.32
N ASN A 23 -5.12 -38.83 -12.32
CA ASN A 23 -3.86 -39.30 -11.80
C ASN A 23 -2.79 -39.12 -12.88
N THR A 24 -1.98 -38.11 -12.80
CA THR A 24 -0.65 -38.13 -13.42
C THR A 24 0.42 -38.03 -12.35
N ASN A 25 1.09 -39.16 -12.13
CA ASN A 25 2.26 -39.33 -11.29
C ASN A 25 3.45 -38.56 -11.89
N ASP A 26 3.65 -37.31 -11.52
CA ASP A 26 4.93 -36.64 -11.67
C ASP A 26 5.64 -36.65 -10.31
N LYS A 27 6.55 -37.61 -10.14
CA LYS A 27 7.50 -37.68 -9.04
C LYS A 27 8.46 -36.49 -9.18
N LEU A 28 8.24 -35.45 -8.38
CA LEU A 28 9.24 -34.42 -8.13
C LEU A 28 10.49 -35.04 -7.49
N PRO A 29 11.71 -34.64 -7.91
CA PRO A 29 12.94 -35.13 -7.32
C PRO A 29 13.02 -34.74 -5.84
N ALA A 30 13.65 -35.61 -5.04
CA ALA A 30 13.86 -35.44 -3.61
C ALA A 30 14.45 -34.06 -3.29
N LYS A 31 13.81 -33.36 -2.34
CA LYS A 31 14.29 -32.09 -1.83
C LYS A 31 15.67 -32.29 -1.22
N ASP A 32 16.68 -31.66 -1.84
CA ASP A 32 17.95 -31.40 -1.21
C ASP A 32 17.67 -30.47 -0.02
N THR A 33 17.73 -30.98 1.20
CA THR A 33 17.53 -30.27 2.46
C THR A 33 18.83 -29.65 2.97
N THR A 34 19.67 -29.16 2.08
CA THR A 34 20.73 -28.25 2.49
C THR A 34 20.04 -26.96 2.95
N VAL A 35 19.91 -26.82 4.28
CA VAL A 35 19.51 -25.57 4.91
C VAL A 35 20.63 -24.59 4.58
N MET A 36 20.42 -23.78 3.53
CA MET A 36 21.26 -22.61 3.31
C MET A 36 21.11 -21.74 4.55
N GLU A 37 22.16 -21.62 5.33
CA GLU A 37 22.23 -20.56 6.36
C GLU A 37 21.85 -19.24 5.68
N PRO A 38 20.96 -18.43 6.29
CA PRO A 38 20.64 -17.13 5.72
C PRO A 38 21.97 -16.37 5.63
N VAL A 39 22.37 -16.00 4.40
CA VAL A 39 23.43 -15.01 4.19
C VAL A 39 22.94 -13.76 4.91
N ILE A 40 23.41 -13.56 6.15
CA ILE A 40 23.15 -12.35 6.91
C ILE A 40 23.92 -11.27 6.16
N ASP A 41 23.20 -10.53 5.33
CA ASP A 41 23.74 -9.41 4.60
C ASP A 41 24.21 -8.36 5.62
N LYS A 42 25.54 -8.31 5.84
CA LYS A 42 26.17 -7.36 6.74
C LYS A 42 25.95 -5.89 6.33
N HIS A 43 25.39 -5.65 5.15
CA HIS A 43 25.15 -4.33 4.60
C HIS A 43 23.85 -3.67 5.11
N TYR A 44 22.98 -4.37 5.85
CA TYR A 44 21.71 -3.86 6.37
C TYR A 44 21.73 -3.52 7.86
N GLN A 45 22.85 -3.06 8.41
CA GLN A 45 22.80 -2.45 9.74
C GLN A 45 21.99 -1.15 9.65
N LEU A 46 20.84 -1.14 10.32
CA LEU A 46 20.11 0.11 10.55
C LEU A 46 21.04 1.11 11.26
N ILE A 47 21.08 2.32 10.73
CA ILE A 47 21.66 3.49 11.40
C ILE A 47 21.12 3.52 12.83
N GLU A 48 21.95 3.86 13.79
CA GLU A 48 21.54 4.03 15.20
C GLU A 48 20.24 4.85 15.25
N THR A 49 19.29 4.41 16.07
CA THR A 49 17.93 4.99 16.15
C THR A 49 17.97 6.51 16.28
N LYS A 50 18.86 7.04 17.10
CA LYS A 50 19.04 8.48 17.31
C LYS A 50 19.45 9.22 16.02
N ARG A 51 20.37 8.67 15.25
CA ARG A 51 20.80 9.26 13.98
C ARG A 51 19.69 9.19 12.93
N ALA A 52 18.90 8.12 12.92
CA ALA A 52 17.75 8.02 12.03
C ALA A 52 16.66 9.04 12.39
N GLU A 53 16.43 9.28 13.68
CA GLU A 53 15.50 10.30 14.16
C GLU A 53 15.91 11.71 13.73
N GLU A 54 17.20 12.07 13.90
CA GLU A 54 17.76 13.34 13.43
C GLU A 54 17.62 13.53 11.90
N ILE A 55 17.82 12.48 11.12
CA ILE A 55 17.61 12.47 9.67
C ILE A 55 16.15 12.75 9.33
N ILE A 56 15.23 12.03 9.98
CA ILE A 56 13.79 12.18 9.74
C ILE A 56 13.33 13.59 10.12
N GLU A 57 13.80 14.14 11.23
CA GLU A 57 13.46 15.49 11.66
C GLU A 57 13.90 16.55 10.64
N ARG A 58 15.14 16.47 10.14
CA ARG A 58 15.60 17.36 9.05
C ARG A 58 14.77 17.21 7.80
N ALA A 59 14.48 15.98 7.39
CA ALA A 59 13.67 15.68 6.22
C ALA A 59 12.24 16.23 6.36
N MET A 60 11.64 16.16 7.56
CA MET A 60 10.34 16.76 7.85
C MET A 60 10.35 18.28 7.70
N ASN A 61 11.39 18.96 8.18
CA ASN A 61 11.52 20.41 8.03
C ASN A 61 11.56 20.81 6.56
N LEU A 62 12.36 20.12 5.72
CA LEU A 62 12.39 20.32 4.27
C LEU A 62 11.05 20.00 3.58
N ALA A 63 10.34 18.98 4.08
CA ALA A 63 9.05 18.58 3.55
C ALA A 63 7.95 19.61 3.84
N ARG A 64 7.95 20.21 5.03
CA ARG A 64 6.99 21.27 5.43
C ARG A 64 7.01 22.47 4.48
N GLU A 65 8.16 22.81 3.88
CA GLU A 65 8.28 23.88 2.89
C GLU A 65 7.44 23.63 1.60
N GLN A 66 7.04 22.38 1.36
CA GLN A 66 6.22 22.04 0.21
C GLN A 66 4.72 22.20 0.47
N ILE A 67 4.28 22.20 1.73
CA ILE A 67 2.86 22.25 2.13
C ILE A 67 2.08 23.38 1.42
N PRO A 68 2.59 24.62 1.32
CA PRO A 68 1.86 25.71 0.67
C PRO A 68 1.59 25.50 -0.83
N LYS A 69 2.25 24.54 -1.46
CA LYS A 69 2.05 24.22 -2.89
C LYS A 69 0.94 23.17 -3.10
N GLY A 70 0.49 22.52 -2.03
CA GLY A 70 -0.55 21.50 -2.06
C GLY A 70 -1.91 22.03 -1.62
N LYS A 71 -2.95 21.19 -1.78
CA LYS A 71 -4.32 21.49 -1.35
C LYS A 71 -4.95 20.22 -0.78
N VAL A 72 -5.81 20.36 0.23
CA VAL A 72 -6.63 19.25 0.71
C VAL A 72 -7.65 18.81 -0.35
N ALA A 73 -8.03 17.53 -0.36
CA ALA A 73 -9.08 17.04 -1.23
C ALA A 73 -10.43 17.67 -0.82
N THR A 74 -11.10 18.34 -1.76
CA THR A 74 -12.39 19.02 -1.49
C THR A 74 -13.57 18.38 -2.20
N TYR A 75 -13.34 17.43 -3.12
CA TYR A 75 -14.40 16.71 -3.84
C TYR A 75 -15.21 15.75 -2.92
N ILE A 76 -14.63 15.38 -1.77
CA ILE A 76 -15.36 14.82 -0.62
C ILE A 76 -15.35 15.91 0.45
N PRO A 77 -16.48 16.62 0.70
CA PRO A 77 -16.51 17.80 1.56
C PRO A 77 -15.91 17.61 2.96
N GLU A 78 -16.08 16.43 3.56
CA GLU A 78 -15.52 16.12 4.88
C GLU A 78 -13.99 16.08 4.90
N LEU A 79 -13.33 15.68 3.80
CA LEU A 79 -11.87 15.73 3.71
C LEU A 79 -11.33 17.16 3.63
N GLY A 80 -12.14 18.07 3.06
CA GLY A 80 -11.79 19.49 2.97
C GLY A 80 -11.66 20.21 4.31
N LYS A 81 -12.08 19.59 5.43
CA LYS A 81 -11.98 20.13 6.78
C LYS A 81 -10.62 19.86 7.46
N MET A 82 -9.76 19.02 6.84
CA MET A 82 -8.44 18.69 7.40
C MET A 82 -7.52 19.92 7.37
N ASP A 83 -6.71 20.08 8.43
CA ASP A 83 -5.68 21.13 8.47
C ASP A 83 -4.54 20.77 7.50
N PRO A 84 -4.32 21.55 6.42
CA PRO A 84 -3.29 21.27 5.42
C PRO A 84 -1.85 21.28 5.99
N HIS A 85 -1.62 21.90 7.15
CA HIS A 85 -0.30 22.05 7.75
C HIS A 85 0.19 20.81 8.52
N GLN A 86 -0.69 19.84 8.73
CA GLN A 86 -0.33 18.60 9.41
C GLN A 86 0.67 17.79 8.59
N LEU A 87 1.66 17.24 9.28
CA LEU A 87 2.65 16.31 8.73
C LEU A 87 3.16 15.40 9.84
N GLY A 88 2.95 14.11 9.68
CA GLY A 88 3.41 13.08 10.59
C GLY A 88 4.02 11.89 9.86
N ILE A 89 4.97 11.22 10.51
CA ILE A 89 5.59 9.99 10.03
C ILE A 89 5.77 9.01 11.19
N CYS A 90 5.58 7.73 10.91
CA CYS A 90 6.08 6.64 11.73
C CYS A 90 6.89 5.68 10.85
N LEU A 91 8.17 5.47 11.18
CA LEU A 91 9.04 4.46 10.60
C LEU A 91 9.19 3.33 11.62
N TYR A 92 8.84 2.12 11.22
CA TYR A 92 8.91 0.95 12.07
C TYR A 92 9.85 -0.10 11.48
N PRO A 93 11.12 -0.16 11.96
CA PRO A 93 12.10 -1.14 11.50
C PRO A 93 11.67 -2.56 11.85
N LEU A 94 12.16 -3.57 11.11
CA LEU A 94 12.00 -4.98 11.51
C LEU A 94 12.78 -5.29 12.79
N LYS A 95 13.91 -4.62 13.01
CA LYS A 95 14.72 -4.71 14.23
C LYS A 95 14.89 -3.30 14.81
N GLY A 96 14.74 -3.16 16.11
CA GLY A 96 14.83 -1.87 16.81
C GLY A 96 13.49 -1.21 17.06
N ASP A 97 13.54 -0.02 17.66
CA ASP A 97 12.37 0.74 18.07
C ASP A 97 11.77 1.52 16.91
N LYS A 98 10.47 1.80 17.00
CA LYS A 98 9.78 2.69 16.07
C LYS A 98 10.20 4.13 16.30
N ILE A 99 10.25 4.91 15.22
CA ILE A 99 10.49 6.35 15.24
C ILE A 99 9.23 7.03 14.69
N CYS A 100 8.55 7.79 15.52
CA CYS A 100 7.32 8.50 15.14
C CYS A 100 7.47 9.98 15.49
N LEU A 101 7.27 10.86 14.50
CA LEU A 101 7.45 12.31 14.62
C LEU A 101 6.27 13.08 14.01
N GLY A 102 6.01 14.28 14.53
CA GLY A 102 4.93 15.16 14.07
C GLY A 102 3.54 14.59 14.37
N ASP A 103 2.59 14.81 13.46
CA ASP A 103 1.17 14.45 13.62
C ASP A 103 0.90 12.97 13.32
N TYR A 104 1.79 12.06 13.75
CA TYR A 104 1.77 10.63 13.41
C TYR A 104 0.58 9.86 13.99
N ASP A 105 -0.01 10.32 15.08
CA ASP A 105 -1.14 9.72 15.79
C ASP A 105 -2.49 10.39 15.44
N THR A 106 -2.47 11.42 14.59
CA THR A 106 -3.69 12.04 14.07
C THR A 106 -4.51 11.04 13.28
N ARG A 107 -5.81 10.93 13.59
CA ARG A 107 -6.77 10.10 12.86
C ARG A 107 -7.17 10.76 11.55
N PHE A 108 -7.03 10.02 10.44
CA PHE A 108 -7.50 10.41 9.11
C PHE A 108 -8.10 9.19 8.40
N THR A 109 -8.91 9.41 7.38
CA THR A 109 -9.49 8.28 6.64
C THR A 109 -8.49 7.68 5.67
N ILE A 110 -8.41 6.34 5.67
CA ILE A 110 -7.42 5.55 4.92
C ILE A 110 -7.51 5.73 3.40
N GLN A 111 -8.71 6.05 2.90
CA GLN A 111 -8.99 6.27 1.49
C GLN A 111 -8.39 5.17 0.58
N SER A 112 -7.73 5.52 -0.52
CA SER A 112 -7.19 4.56 -1.48
C SER A 112 -6.09 3.64 -0.94
N VAL A 113 -5.54 3.87 0.25
CA VAL A 113 -4.61 2.92 0.89
C VAL A 113 -5.35 1.61 1.25
N SER A 114 -6.66 1.67 1.52
CA SER A 114 -7.52 0.50 1.77
C SER A 114 -7.50 -0.53 0.63
N LYS A 115 -7.21 -0.12 -0.61
CA LYS A 115 -7.10 -1.00 -1.78
C LYS A 115 -6.03 -2.09 -1.59
N VAL A 116 -4.95 -1.77 -0.86
CA VAL A 116 -3.92 -2.78 -0.51
C VAL A 116 -4.50 -3.83 0.42
N ILE A 117 -5.27 -3.43 1.43
CA ILE A 117 -5.90 -4.35 2.38
C ILE A 117 -6.94 -5.23 1.67
N MET A 118 -7.79 -4.63 0.82
CA MET A 118 -8.77 -5.36 0.02
C MET A 118 -8.11 -6.38 -0.90
N LEU A 119 -7.02 -6.01 -1.58
CA LEU A 119 -6.24 -6.91 -2.42
C LEU A 119 -5.66 -8.07 -1.62
N ILE A 120 -5.04 -7.80 -0.46
CA ILE A 120 -4.48 -8.83 0.42
C ILE A 120 -5.56 -9.84 0.80
N VAL A 121 -6.70 -9.36 1.29
CA VAL A 121 -7.80 -10.25 1.72
C VAL A 121 -8.37 -11.03 0.53
N ALA A 122 -8.53 -10.41 -0.63
CA ALA A 122 -9.02 -11.10 -1.82
C ALA A 122 -8.06 -12.20 -2.30
N LEU A 123 -6.75 -11.97 -2.25
CA LEU A 123 -5.75 -12.98 -2.59
C LEU A 123 -5.76 -14.16 -1.60
N GLU A 124 -5.96 -13.90 -0.31
CA GLU A 124 -6.01 -14.94 0.73
C GLU A 124 -7.32 -15.73 0.74
N VAL A 125 -8.46 -15.09 0.46
CA VAL A 125 -9.79 -15.70 0.57
C VAL A 125 -10.26 -16.28 -0.77
N CYS A 126 -10.15 -15.50 -1.86
CA CYS A 126 -10.63 -15.90 -3.18
C CYS A 126 -9.54 -16.55 -4.03
N GLY A 127 -8.27 -16.27 -3.71
CA GLY A 127 -7.09 -16.83 -4.38
C GLY A 127 -6.68 -16.07 -5.65
N LEU A 128 -5.42 -16.27 -6.03
CA LEU A 128 -4.75 -15.57 -7.12
C LEU A 128 -5.52 -15.60 -8.44
N LYS A 129 -5.98 -16.82 -8.85
CA LYS A 129 -6.67 -16.99 -10.13
C LYS A 129 -8.01 -16.24 -10.20
N ALA A 130 -8.76 -16.20 -9.10
CA ALA A 130 -10.02 -15.48 -9.04
C ALA A 130 -9.82 -13.98 -9.16
N VAL A 131 -8.88 -13.42 -8.38
CA VAL A 131 -8.55 -12.00 -8.39
C VAL A 131 -8.08 -11.56 -9.78
N PHE A 132 -7.05 -12.18 -10.34
CA PHE A 132 -6.46 -11.73 -11.62
C PHE A 132 -7.26 -12.16 -12.87
N ARG A 133 -8.35 -12.90 -12.70
CA ARG A 133 -9.38 -13.04 -13.74
C ARG A 133 -10.24 -11.77 -13.85
N LYS A 134 -10.49 -11.08 -12.73
CA LYS A 134 -11.32 -9.88 -12.66
C LYS A 134 -10.55 -8.57 -12.88
N VAL A 135 -9.25 -8.52 -12.52
CA VAL A 135 -8.38 -7.34 -12.67
C VAL A 135 -7.05 -7.73 -13.32
N GLY A 136 -6.37 -6.77 -13.93
CA GLY A 136 -5.00 -6.92 -14.46
C GLY A 136 -3.92 -6.69 -13.41
N MET A 137 -2.69 -6.48 -13.89
CA MET A 137 -1.49 -6.23 -13.07
C MET A 137 -0.67 -5.03 -13.57
N GLU A 138 -1.12 -4.41 -14.68
CA GLU A 138 -0.34 -3.40 -15.38
C GLU A 138 -0.65 -1.98 -14.85
N PRO A 139 0.34 -1.08 -14.84
CA PRO A 139 0.08 0.33 -14.58
C PRO A 139 -0.84 0.90 -15.67
N SER A 140 -1.71 1.84 -15.29
CA SER A 140 -2.48 2.62 -16.24
C SER A 140 -1.78 3.96 -16.49
N GLY A 141 -1.81 4.47 -17.70
CA GLY A 141 -1.36 5.83 -18.03
C GLY A 141 -2.39 6.90 -17.72
N GLU A 142 -3.55 6.52 -17.19
CA GLU A 142 -4.72 7.34 -16.98
C GLU A 142 -4.92 7.70 -15.50
N ALA A 143 -5.75 8.71 -15.25
CA ALA A 143 -6.18 9.06 -13.90
C ALA A 143 -6.85 7.87 -13.20
N PHE A 144 -6.71 7.76 -11.90
CA PHE A 144 -7.14 6.61 -11.08
C PHE A 144 -8.67 6.34 -11.14
N ASP A 145 -9.46 7.27 -11.62
CA ASP A 145 -10.92 7.20 -11.79
C ASP A 145 -11.35 7.32 -13.27
N SER A 146 -10.43 7.11 -14.23
CA SER A 146 -10.75 7.15 -15.67
C SER A 146 -11.75 6.05 -16.04
N LEU A 147 -12.70 6.40 -16.93
CA LEU A 147 -13.64 5.47 -17.58
C LEU A 147 -13.17 5.07 -18.97
N VAL A 148 -12.28 5.85 -19.57
CA VAL A 148 -11.87 5.73 -20.98
C VAL A 148 -11.36 4.32 -21.29
N GLU A 149 -10.54 3.78 -20.41
CA GLU A 149 -9.94 2.44 -20.57
C GLU A 149 -10.99 1.31 -20.54
N LEU A 150 -12.01 1.45 -19.70
CA LEU A 150 -13.07 0.46 -19.60
C LEU A 150 -14.02 0.50 -20.78
N ASP A 151 -14.18 1.66 -21.40
CA ASP A 151 -15.12 1.86 -22.52
C ASP A 151 -14.51 1.37 -23.85
N VAL A 152 -13.24 1.72 -24.10
CA VAL A 152 -12.53 1.42 -25.36
C VAL A 152 -12.12 -0.06 -25.50
N SER A 153 -11.81 -0.72 -24.39
CA SER A 153 -11.40 -2.13 -24.41
C SER A 153 -12.47 -3.03 -23.79
N ASN A 154 -12.75 -4.17 -24.41
CA ASN A 154 -13.53 -5.25 -23.79
C ASN A 154 -12.80 -5.89 -22.60
N SER A 155 -11.82 -5.20 -22.05
CA SER A 155 -10.88 -5.68 -21.06
C SER A 155 -11.33 -5.35 -19.64
N LYS A 156 -10.81 -6.13 -18.70
CA LYS A 156 -10.90 -5.91 -17.26
C LYS A 156 -10.06 -4.71 -16.84
N PRO A 157 -10.29 -4.13 -15.64
CA PRO A 157 -9.47 -3.05 -15.08
C PRO A 157 -7.98 -3.40 -15.08
N TYR A 158 -7.10 -2.43 -15.35
CA TYR A 158 -5.64 -2.64 -15.49
C TYR A 158 -4.98 -3.20 -14.24
N ASN A 159 -5.36 -2.74 -13.05
CA ASN A 159 -4.80 -3.22 -11.79
C ASN A 159 -5.78 -2.98 -10.61
N PRO A 160 -5.58 -3.64 -9.45
CA PRO A 160 -6.47 -3.51 -8.29
C PRO A 160 -6.32 -2.19 -7.52
N LEU A 161 -5.37 -1.32 -7.86
CA LEU A 161 -5.06 -0.10 -7.12
C LEU A 161 -5.68 1.17 -7.74
N ILE A 162 -6.32 1.06 -8.91
CA ILE A 162 -7.23 2.07 -9.47
C ILE A 162 -8.68 1.82 -9.01
N ASN A 163 -9.59 2.81 -9.17
CA ASN A 163 -10.94 2.69 -8.64
C ASN A 163 -11.74 1.54 -9.28
N SER A 164 -11.65 1.39 -10.60
CA SER A 164 -12.33 0.30 -11.31
C SER A 164 -11.85 -1.09 -10.85
N GLY A 165 -10.55 -1.26 -10.66
CA GLY A 165 -9.98 -2.50 -10.15
C GLY A 165 -10.36 -2.80 -8.70
N ALA A 166 -10.36 -1.78 -7.85
CA ALA A 166 -10.77 -1.93 -6.45
C ALA A 166 -12.26 -2.29 -6.32
N LEU A 167 -13.14 -1.68 -7.13
CA LEU A 167 -14.57 -2.03 -7.18
C LEU A 167 -14.77 -3.47 -7.67
N ALA A 168 -14.02 -3.93 -8.69
CA ALA A 168 -14.04 -5.32 -9.13
C ALA A 168 -13.58 -6.30 -8.02
N VAL A 169 -12.56 -5.93 -7.24
CA VAL A 169 -12.11 -6.70 -6.06
C VAL A 169 -13.17 -6.70 -4.96
N CYS A 170 -13.86 -5.57 -4.71
CA CYS A 170 -14.97 -5.50 -3.75
C CYS A 170 -16.13 -6.43 -4.14
N GLY A 171 -16.51 -6.45 -5.43
CA GLY A 171 -17.54 -7.36 -5.92
C GLY A 171 -17.15 -8.84 -5.75
N LEU A 172 -15.86 -9.15 -5.76
CA LEU A 172 -15.36 -10.50 -5.46
C LEU A 172 -15.35 -10.80 -3.95
N LEU A 173 -15.09 -9.79 -3.11
CA LEU A 173 -15.02 -9.95 -1.65
C LEU A 173 -16.38 -10.01 -0.98
N LEU A 174 -17.36 -9.25 -1.46
CA LEU A 174 -18.65 -9.05 -0.80
C LEU A 174 -19.40 -10.35 -0.46
N PRO A 175 -19.39 -11.40 -1.31
CA PRO A 175 -20.01 -12.70 -0.97
C PRO A 175 -19.24 -13.48 0.10
N GLU A 176 -17.94 -13.23 0.26
CA GLU A 176 -17.02 -14.04 1.06
C GLU A 176 -16.81 -13.49 2.48
N VAL A 177 -16.81 -12.14 2.62
CA VAL A 177 -16.49 -11.46 3.88
C VAL A 177 -17.46 -10.32 4.17
N SER A 178 -17.72 -10.05 5.44
CA SER A 178 -18.47 -8.87 5.87
C SER A 178 -17.54 -7.68 6.08
N PHE A 179 -18.11 -6.45 6.11
CA PHE A 179 -17.34 -5.26 6.49
C PHE A 179 -16.77 -5.38 7.91
N GLN A 180 -17.47 -6.05 8.83
CA GLN A 180 -16.96 -6.29 10.19
C GLN A 180 -15.76 -7.22 10.20
N ASP A 181 -15.69 -8.19 9.29
CA ASP A 181 -14.52 -9.04 9.11
C ASP A 181 -13.33 -8.20 8.58
N MET A 182 -13.59 -7.27 7.65
CA MET A 182 -12.57 -6.37 7.13
C MET A 182 -12.02 -5.41 8.18
N ILE A 183 -12.88 -4.78 9.00
CA ILE A 183 -12.43 -3.94 10.12
C ILE A 183 -11.58 -4.75 11.09
N ARG A 184 -12.02 -5.93 11.49
CA ARG A 184 -11.28 -6.80 12.40
C ARG A 184 -9.92 -7.18 11.82
N TYR A 185 -9.86 -7.54 10.54
CA TYR A 185 -8.61 -7.82 9.86
C TYR A 185 -7.70 -6.59 9.83
N THR A 186 -8.24 -5.41 9.48
CA THR A 186 -7.51 -4.16 9.41
C THR A 186 -6.92 -3.78 10.77
N ARG A 187 -7.70 -3.86 11.85
CA ARG A 187 -7.22 -3.65 13.23
C ARG A 187 -6.02 -4.54 13.56
N ASN A 188 -6.12 -5.81 13.22
CA ASN A 188 -5.07 -6.78 13.50
C ASN A 188 -3.80 -6.52 12.67
N VAL A 189 -3.94 -6.31 11.36
CA VAL A 189 -2.78 -6.13 10.48
C VAL A 189 -2.10 -4.78 10.69
N CYS A 190 -2.84 -3.76 11.11
CA CYS A 190 -2.34 -2.44 11.52
C CYS A 190 -1.91 -2.36 12.99
N SER A 191 -2.16 -3.42 13.80
CA SER A 191 -1.94 -3.40 15.27
C SER A 191 -2.60 -2.18 15.94
N ASP A 192 -3.80 -1.81 15.50
CA ASP A 192 -4.53 -0.62 15.95
C ASP A 192 -6.00 -0.96 16.16
N MET A 193 -6.38 -1.17 17.40
CA MET A 193 -7.76 -1.53 17.78
C MET A 193 -8.73 -0.33 17.72
N GLY A 194 -8.22 0.90 17.60
CA GLY A 194 -9.00 2.12 17.46
C GLY A 194 -9.47 2.42 16.03
N ILE A 195 -9.13 1.56 15.05
CA ILE A 195 -9.64 1.69 13.69
C ILE A 195 -11.16 1.46 13.68
N GLU A 196 -11.89 2.43 13.16
CA GLU A 196 -13.35 2.43 13.07
C GLU A 196 -13.82 3.12 11.79
N LEU A 197 -15.08 2.95 11.43
CA LEU A 197 -15.70 3.67 10.33
C LEU A 197 -15.91 5.13 10.71
N ASN A 198 -15.46 6.05 9.88
CA ASN A 198 -15.84 7.45 9.95
C ASN A 198 -17.16 7.64 9.18
N GLU A 199 -18.26 7.63 9.91
CA GLU A 199 -19.61 7.72 9.32
C GLU A 199 -19.81 9.04 8.57
N ALA A 200 -19.25 10.17 9.06
CA ALA A 200 -19.38 11.47 8.40
C ALA A 200 -18.68 11.47 7.03
N VAL A 201 -17.47 10.93 6.94
CA VAL A 201 -16.76 10.79 5.66
C VAL A 201 -17.47 9.78 4.75
N PHE A 202 -17.92 8.64 5.29
CA PHE A 202 -18.69 7.67 4.52
C PHE A 202 -19.94 8.28 3.89
N ASP A 203 -20.76 8.99 4.66
CA ASP A 203 -21.97 9.64 4.16
C ASP A 203 -21.68 10.74 3.14
N SER A 204 -20.59 11.50 3.37
CA SER A 204 -20.14 12.56 2.47
C SER A 204 -19.68 11.97 1.12
N GLU A 205 -18.88 10.90 1.16
CA GLU A 205 -18.38 10.22 -0.04
C GLU A 205 -19.51 9.51 -0.80
N MET A 206 -20.47 8.87 -0.13
CA MET A 206 -21.64 8.23 -0.76
C MET A 206 -22.50 9.24 -1.54
N LYS A 207 -22.60 10.49 -1.06
CA LYS A 207 -23.29 11.57 -1.79
C LYS A 207 -22.49 12.08 -3.00
N ALA A 208 -21.17 12.03 -2.93
CA ALA A 208 -20.24 12.52 -3.97
C ALA A 208 -19.76 11.42 -4.95
N CYS A 209 -20.22 10.17 -4.82
CA CYS A 209 -19.65 9.01 -5.51
C CYS A 209 -20.18 8.74 -6.93
N SER A 210 -20.79 9.73 -7.61
CA SER A 210 -21.38 9.53 -8.95
C SER A 210 -20.38 8.91 -9.96
N ARG A 211 -19.11 9.31 -9.91
CA ARG A 211 -18.06 8.75 -10.76
C ARG A 211 -17.81 7.26 -10.47
N ASN A 212 -17.62 6.89 -9.21
CA ASN A 212 -17.45 5.50 -8.80
C ASN A 212 -18.69 4.66 -9.09
N ARG A 213 -19.88 5.23 -8.96
CA ARG A 213 -21.16 4.57 -9.31
C ARG A 213 -21.22 4.27 -10.81
N SER A 214 -20.86 5.22 -11.68
CA SER A 214 -20.77 5.00 -13.12
C SER A 214 -19.78 3.89 -13.48
N ILE A 215 -18.61 3.88 -12.85
CA ILE A 215 -17.61 2.80 -13.01
C ILE A 215 -18.22 1.44 -12.59
N ALA A 216 -18.90 1.37 -11.45
CA ALA A 216 -19.44 0.12 -10.92
C ALA A 216 -20.53 -0.46 -11.83
N TYR A 217 -21.45 0.35 -12.36
CA TYR A 217 -22.46 -0.09 -13.32
C TYR A 217 -21.85 -0.50 -14.67
N LEU A 218 -20.78 0.17 -15.13
CA LEU A 218 -20.05 -0.26 -16.32
C LEU A 218 -19.37 -1.62 -16.11
N LEU A 219 -18.81 -1.88 -14.94
CA LEU A 219 -18.23 -3.16 -14.59
C LEU A 219 -19.28 -4.28 -14.49
N GLU A 220 -20.49 -3.97 -14.01
CA GLU A 220 -21.61 -4.89 -14.00
C GLU A 220 -22.03 -5.27 -15.42
N SER A 221 -22.23 -4.28 -16.31
CA SER A 221 -22.61 -4.50 -17.70
C SER A 221 -21.63 -5.39 -18.48
N LYS A 222 -20.35 -5.42 -18.04
CA LYS A 222 -19.29 -6.28 -18.56
C LYS A 222 -19.20 -7.63 -17.84
N GLY A 223 -20.07 -7.92 -16.87
CA GLY A 223 -20.04 -9.16 -16.07
C GLY A 223 -18.82 -9.29 -15.15
N ILE A 224 -18.11 -8.19 -14.89
CA ILE A 224 -16.96 -8.17 -13.98
C ILE A 224 -17.48 -8.15 -12.52
N ILE A 225 -18.39 -7.23 -12.19
CA ILE A 225 -19.16 -7.24 -10.94
C ILE A 225 -20.41 -8.09 -11.19
N THR A 226 -20.68 -9.04 -10.30
CA THR A 226 -21.84 -9.95 -10.34
C THR A 226 -22.67 -9.90 -9.07
N THR A 227 -22.28 -9.06 -8.14
CA THR A 227 -23.00 -8.70 -6.91
C THR A 227 -23.82 -7.43 -7.15
N ASP A 228 -24.71 -7.09 -6.23
CA ASP A 228 -25.41 -5.81 -6.27
C ASP A 228 -24.42 -4.63 -6.32
N VAL A 229 -24.63 -3.71 -7.26
CA VAL A 229 -23.75 -2.60 -7.54
C VAL A 229 -23.70 -1.61 -6.38
N GLU A 230 -24.86 -1.29 -5.79
CA GLU A 230 -24.93 -0.34 -4.68
C GLU A 230 -24.34 -0.93 -3.39
N ASP A 231 -24.49 -2.21 -3.14
CA ASP A 231 -23.87 -2.91 -2.03
C ASP A 231 -22.34 -2.97 -2.22
N THR A 232 -21.87 -3.22 -3.44
CA THR A 232 -20.45 -3.21 -3.78
C THR A 232 -19.84 -1.82 -3.58
N LEU A 233 -20.52 -0.77 -4.05
CA LEU A 233 -20.11 0.62 -3.89
C LEU A 233 -20.08 1.03 -2.42
N ARG A 234 -21.10 0.65 -1.66
CA ARG A 234 -21.19 0.90 -0.22
C ARG A 234 -20.07 0.20 0.55
N PHE A 235 -19.76 -1.05 0.21
CA PHE A 235 -18.65 -1.79 0.81
C PHE A 235 -17.31 -1.11 0.51
N TYR A 236 -17.06 -0.73 -0.75
CA TYR A 236 -15.88 0.01 -1.16
C TYR A 236 -15.71 1.32 -0.39
N THR A 237 -16.78 2.13 -0.32
CA THR A 237 -16.75 3.43 0.36
C THR A 237 -16.52 3.26 1.87
N LYS A 238 -17.11 2.25 2.52
CA LYS A 238 -16.81 1.93 3.93
C LYS A 238 -15.33 1.60 4.13
N MET A 239 -14.72 0.84 3.21
CA MET A 239 -13.30 0.52 3.28
C MET A 239 -12.42 1.78 3.17
N CYS A 240 -12.80 2.73 2.32
CA CYS A 240 -12.11 4.03 2.17
C CYS A 240 -12.27 4.93 3.41
N SER A 241 -13.38 4.81 4.11
CA SER A 241 -13.76 5.70 5.22
C SER A 241 -13.31 5.21 6.60
N MET A 242 -12.46 4.19 6.71
CA MET A 242 -11.88 3.77 8.01
C MET A 242 -10.85 4.78 8.50
N ASN A 243 -10.94 5.16 9.78
CA ASN A 243 -9.95 6.00 10.45
C ASN A 243 -8.69 5.21 10.79
N VAL A 244 -7.52 5.73 10.37
CA VAL A 244 -6.19 5.18 10.66
C VAL A 244 -5.26 6.31 11.10
N THR A 245 -4.02 5.96 11.50
CA THR A 245 -2.93 6.90 11.78
C THR A 245 -1.71 6.55 10.91
N ALA A 246 -0.69 7.42 10.88
CA ALA A 246 0.58 7.06 10.23
C ALA A 246 1.22 5.84 10.92
N GLU A 247 1.08 5.70 12.23
CA GLU A 247 1.55 4.52 12.95
C GLU A 247 0.80 3.25 12.54
N SER A 248 -0.52 3.31 12.34
CA SER A 248 -1.32 2.19 11.82
C SER A 248 -0.78 1.70 10.47
N LEU A 249 -0.46 2.64 9.56
CA LEU A 249 0.10 2.34 8.25
C LEU A 249 1.52 1.76 8.37
N ALA A 250 2.37 2.30 9.26
CA ALA A 250 3.71 1.76 9.50
C ALA A 250 3.68 0.30 9.99
N ASN A 251 2.73 -0.05 10.85
CA ASN A 251 2.52 -1.42 11.32
C ASN A 251 2.12 -2.38 10.20
N LEU A 252 1.21 -1.97 9.31
CA LEU A 252 0.88 -2.73 8.10
C LEU A 252 2.12 -2.88 7.20
N GLY A 253 2.83 -1.78 6.97
CA GLY A 253 4.07 -1.77 6.19
C GLY A 253 5.13 -2.71 6.76
N LYS A 254 5.31 -2.74 8.07
CA LYS A 254 6.25 -3.65 8.76
C LYS A 254 5.92 -5.13 8.51
N LYS A 255 4.63 -5.49 8.56
CA LYS A 255 4.20 -6.87 8.26
C LYS A 255 4.41 -7.21 6.78
N LEU A 256 4.16 -6.27 5.86
CA LEU A 256 4.47 -6.44 4.44
C LEU A 256 5.98 -6.60 4.20
N ALA A 257 6.83 -5.79 4.86
CA ALA A 257 8.28 -5.88 4.78
C ALA A 257 8.82 -7.23 5.29
N ASN A 258 8.12 -7.85 6.24
CA ASN A 258 8.45 -9.16 6.81
C ASN A 258 7.63 -10.31 6.20
N ASP A 259 7.27 -10.21 4.91
CA ASP A 259 6.55 -11.25 4.17
C ASP A 259 5.28 -11.76 4.87
N GLY A 260 4.54 -10.85 5.48
CA GLY A 260 3.25 -11.12 6.11
C GLY A 260 3.32 -11.64 7.54
N VAL A 261 4.51 -11.66 8.16
CA VAL A 261 4.70 -12.11 9.54
C VAL A 261 4.91 -10.92 10.47
N CYS A 262 4.22 -10.90 11.59
CA CYS A 262 4.51 -9.98 12.68
C CYS A 262 5.73 -10.49 13.46
N ASN A 263 6.78 -9.70 13.56
CA ASN A 263 8.01 -10.07 14.24
C ASN A 263 7.95 -9.93 15.77
N ILE A 264 6.84 -9.44 16.32
CA ILE A 264 6.63 -9.33 17.77
C ILE A 264 6.07 -10.66 18.33
N ASP A 265 5.04 -11.20 17.69
CA ASP A 265 4.33 -12.41 18.14
C ASP A 265 4.51 -13.62 17.20
N GLY A 266 5.28 -13.48 16.13
CA GLY A 266 5.51 -14.52 15.12
C GLY A 266 4.29 -14.90 14.28
N LYS A 267 3.16 -14.20 14.44
CA LYS A 267 1.92 -14.51 13.77
C LYS A 267 1.93 -14.10 12.31
N ARG A 268 1.45 -15.01 11.45
CA ARG A 268 1.28 -14.73 10.03
C ARG A 268 -0.09 -14.12 9.75
N TYR A 269 -0.11 -12.98 9.06
CA TYR A 269 -1.32 -12.24 8.69
C TYR A 269 -1.69 -12.39 7.21
N MET A 270 -0.70 -12.69 6.38
CA MET A 270 -0.87 -12.99 4.95
C MET A 270 0.26 -13.92 4.49
N SER A 271 0.07 -14.61 3.36
CA SER A 271 1.13 -15.43 2.77
C SER A 271 2.28 -14.57 2.24
N SER A 272 3.50 -15.12 2.19
CA SER A 272 4.66 -14.43 1.59
C SER A 272 4.42 -14.07 0.12
N ARG A 273 3.65 -14.90 -0.60
CA ARG A 273 3.25 -14.62 -1.98
C ARG A 273 2.36 -13.39 -2.07
N THR A 274 1.35 -13.28 -1.21
CA THR A 274 0.44 -12.14 -1.14
C THR A 274 1.19 -10.86 -0.79
N ALA A 275 2.06 -10.88 0.22
CA ALA A 275 2.89 -9.74 0.60
C ALA A 275 3.77 -9.26 -0.57
N ARG A 276 4.40 -10.18 -1.31
CA ARG A 276 5.20 -9.85 -2.49
C ARG A 276 4.36 -9.21 -3.59
N ILE A 277 3.18 -9.78 -3.92
CA ILE A 277 2.29 -9.23 -4.94
C ILE A 277 1.84 -7.81 -4.55
N ALA A 278 1.44 -7.61 -3.29
CA ALA A 278 1.05 -6.29 -2.80
C ALA A 278 2.18 -5.27 -2.93
N LYS A 279 3.40 -5.60 -2.49
CA LYS A 279 4.59 -4.73 -2.63
C LYS A 279 4.91 -4.41 -4.09
N THR A 280 4.84 -5.40 -4.99
CA THR A 280 5.10 -5.18 -6.42
C THR A 280 4.08 -4.23 -7.02
N LEU A 281 2.78 -4.42 -6.76
CA LEU A 281 1.73 -3.52 -7.26
C LEU A 281 1.81 -2.12 -6.62
N MET A 282 2.23 -2.01 -5.36
CA MET A 282 2.50 -0.71 -4.73
C MET A 282 3.64 0.04 -5.42
N LEU A 283 4.70 -0.67 -5.89
CA LEU A 283 5.81 -0.05 -6.62
C LEU A 283 5.35 0.45 -8.00
N THR A 284 4.60 -0.37 -8.74
CA THR A 284 4.26 -0.10 -10.15
C THR A 284 3.00 0.76 -10.33
N CYS A 285 2.05 0.70 -9.37
CA CYS A 285 0.71 1.30 -9.50
C CYS A 285 0.27 2.10 -8.27
N GLY A 286 1.11 2.24 -7.24
CA GLY A 286 0.66 2.73 -5.93
C GLY A 286 0.49 4.23 -5.81
N MET A 287 1.15 5.02 -6.66
CA MET A 287 1.21 6.49 -6.61
C MET A 287 0.44 7.13 -7.77
N TYR A 288 -0.69 6.54 -8.14
CA TYR A 288 -1.52 6.96 -9.27
C TYR A 288 -0.70 7.03 -10.58
N ASP A 289 -0.95 8.03 -11.42
CA ASP A 289 -0.19 8.30 -12.64
C ASP A 289 1.28 8.74 -12.40
N GLY A 290 1.64 9.06 -11.15
CA GLY A 290 3.00 9.38 -10.72
C GLY A 290 3.87 8.18 -10.31
N SER A 291 3.38 6.92 -10.41
CA SER A 291 4.06 5.73 -9.87
C SER A 291 5.47 5.53 -10.44
N GLY A 292 5.67 5.67 -11.75
CA GLY A 292 6.98 5.52 -12.39
C GLY A 292 7.99 6.57 -11.91
N THR A 293 7.57 7.84 -11.87
CA THR A 293 8.41 8.94 -11.36
C THR A 293 8.78 8.73 -9.89
N PHE A 294 7.82 8.27 -9.08
CA PHE A 294 8.07 8.01 -7.66
C PHE A 294 9.02 6.81 -7.47
N ALA A 295 8.86 5.74 -8.25
CA ALA A 295 9.77 4.59 -8.22
C ALA A 295 11.22 4.99 -8.53
N ILE A 296 11.44 5.88 -9.51
CA ILE A 296 12.78 6.39 -9.84
C ILE A 296 13.35 7.29 -8.73
N LYS A 297 12.54 8.22 -8.21
CA LYS A 297 13.03 9.26 -7.29
C LYS A 297 13.11 8.81 -5.84
N VAL A 298 12.32 7.82 -5.44
CA VAL A 298 12.19 7.33 -4.06
C VAL A 298 12.51 5.85 -3.95
N GLY A 299 12.05 5.02 -4.89
CA GLY A 299 12.36 3.60 -4.97
C GLY A 299 11.82 2.75 -3.82
N ILE A 300 10.76 3.20 -3.14
CA ILE A 300 10.09 2.47 -2.05
C ILE A 300 8.67 2.13 -2.51
N PRO A 301 8.26 0.84 -2.54
CA PRO A 301 6.87 0.45 -2.76
C PRO A 301 5.92 1.25 -1.87
N THR A 302 5.07 2.09 -2.48
CA THR A 302 4.22 3.02 -1.72
C THR A 302 2.80 3.04 -2.28
N LYS A 303 1.79 3.14 -1.40
CA LYS A 303 0.40 3.41 -1.78
C LYS A 303 -0.08 4.72 -1.19
N SER A 304 -0.58 5.59 -2.07
CA SER A 304 -1.14 6.90 -1.73
C SER A 304 -2.66 6.84 -1.54
N GLY A 305 -3.17 7.69 -0.65
CA GLY A 305 -4.60 7.95 -0.46
C GLY A 305 -4.88 9.44 -0.35
N VAL A 306 -5.99 9.89 -0.94
CA VAL A 306 -6.39 11.31 -0.99
C VAL A 306 -6.76 11.91 0.38
N GLY A 307 -6.81 11.09 1.44
CA GLY A 307 -6.82 11.55 2.83
C GLY A 307 -5.48 12.06 3.34
N GLY A 308 -4.41 12.01 2.51
CA GLY A 308 -3.06 12.42 2.88
C GLY A 308 -2.17 11.29 3.40
N GLY A 309 -2.70 10.06 3.46
CA GLY A 309 -1.95 8.89 3.93
C GLY A 309 -1.05 8.28 2.85
N LEU A 310 0.18 7.91 3.24
CA LEU A 310 1.09 7.09 2.44
C LEU A 310 1.49 5.85 3.24
N LEU A 311 1.23 4.66 2.67
CA LEU A 311 1.76 3.38 3.16
C LEU A 311 2.98 3.02 2.34
N SER A 312 4.15 2.93 2.95
CA SER A 312 5.41 2.59 2.28
C SER A 312 6.09 1.38 2.92
N VAL A 313 6.80 0.62 2.10
CA VAL A 313 7.44 -0.63 2.53
C VAL A 313 8.87 -0.69 2.00
N SER A 314 9.86 -0.50 2.89
CA SER A 314 11.23 -0.87 2.57
C SER A 314 11.40 -2.37 2.83
N ASP A 315 11.49 -3.15 1.75
CA ASP A 315 11.46 -4.62 1.81
C ASP A 315 12.56 -5.16 2.70
N LYS A 316 12.22 -6.13 3.57
CA LYS A 316 13.12 -6.72 4.58
C LYS A 316 13.73 -5.74 5.59
N ARG A 317 13.28 -4.47 5.62
CA ARG A 317 13.88 -3.42 6.47
C ARG A 317 12.88 -2.74 7.39
N ALA A 318 11.84 -2.10 6.83
CA ALA A 318 10.91 -1.28 7.60
C ALA A 318 9.54 -1.14 6.94
N GLY A 319 8.52 -0.90 7.76
CA GLY A 319 7.26 -0.30 7.35
C GLY A 319 7.27 1.18 7.67
N ILE A 320 6.68 2.00 6.79
CA ILE A 320 6.62 3.44 6.95
C ILE A 320 5.18 3.89 6.68
N GLY A 321 4.65 4.68 7.61
CA GLY A 321 3.39 5.39 7.42
C GLY A 321 3.63 6.89 7.47
N VAL A 322 3.05 7.62 6.54
CA VAL A 322 3.10 9.08 6.50
C VAL A 322 1.70 9.64 6.43
N PHE A 323 1.48 10.77 7.08
CA PHE A 323 0.27 11.56 6.99
C PHE A 323 0.60 13.00 6.66
N GLY A 324 -0.02 13.56 5.61
CA GLY A 324 0.11 14.96 5.22
C GLY A 324 -0.99 15.29 4.21
N PRO A 325 -2.07 16.00 4.61
CA PRO A 325 -3.29 16.14 3.83
C PRO A 325 -3.19 17.15 2.66
N ALA A 326 -2.14 17.97 2.58
CA ALA A 326 -1.88 18.81 1.42
C ALA A 326 -1.38 17.96 0.24
N LEU A 327 -2.19 17.87 -0.83
CA LEU A 327 -1.98 17.02 -1.99
C LEU A 327 -1.44 17.81 -3.20
N ASP A 328 -0.64 17.14 -4.04
CA ASP A 328 -0.27 17.62 -5.36
C ASP A 328 -1.40 17.43 -6.40
N ALA A 329 -1.12 17.76 -7.65
CA ALA A 329 -2.11 17.66 -8.74
C ALA A 329 -2.54 16.22 -9.04
N GLN A 330 -1.74 15.23 -8.71
CA GLN A 330 -2.03 13.81 -8.87
C GLN A 330 -2.81 13.22 -7.68
N GLY A 331 -2.95 13.97 -6.58
CA GLY A 331 -3.64 13.52 -5.36
C GLY A 331 -2.73 12.85 -4.33
N ASN A 332 -1.41 13.00 -4.45
CA ASN A 332 -0.44 12.48 -3.49
C ASN A 332 -0.07 13.54 -2.45
N SER A 333 0.20 13.14 -1.21
CA SER A 333 0.72 14.04 -0.18
C SER A 333 2.01 14.69 -0.64
N ILE A 334 1.99 16.01 -0.89
CA ILE A 334 3.15 16.73 -1.44
C ILE A 334 4.32 16.74 -0.45
N ALA A 335 4.05 17.01 0.82
CA ALA A 335 5.04 16.97 1.88
C ALA A 335 5.49 15.53 2.17
N GLY A 336 4.55 14.57 2.20
CA GLY A 336 4.85 13.16 2.41
C GLY A 336 5.76 12.59 1.32
N CYS A 337 5.54 12.91 0.05
CA CYS A 337 6.41 12.49 -1.05
C CYS A 337 7.82 13.08 -0.92
N LYS A 338 7.93 14.36 -0.54
CA LYS A 338 9.24 15.00 -0.29
C LYS A 338 9.95 14.34 0.87
N LEU A 339 9.24 14.10 1.99
CA LEU A 339 9.78 13.42 3.17
C LEU A 339 10.31 12.03 2.82
N LEU A 340 9.51 11.21 2.13
CA LEU A 340 9.93 9.86 1.71
C LEU A 340 11.16 9.89 0.80
N ARG A 341 11.28 10.88 -0.08
CA ARG A 341 12.45 11.05 -0.93
C ARG A 341 13.71 11.31 -0.11
N GLU A 342 13.66 12.25 0.84
CA GLU A 342 14.81 12.60 1.67
C GLU A 342 15.27 11.41 2.53
N ILE A 343 14.34 10.77 3.22
CA ILE A 343 14.70 9.61 4.05
C ILE A 343 15.11 8.39 3.22
N SER A 344 14.58 8.22 2.01
CA SER A 344 15.01 7.15 1.12
C SER A 344 16.48 7.28 0.76
N ASN A 345 16.92 8.49 0.45
CA ASN A 345 18.32 8.78 0.10
C ASN A 345 19.24 8.62 1.33
N GLU A 346 18.92 9.29 2.45
CA GLU A 346 19.82 9.33 3.60
C GLU A 346 19.84 8.01 4.40
N LEU A 347 18.70 7.30 4.51
CA LEU A 347 18.58 6.00 5.17
C LEU A 347 18.78 4.82 4.20
N ARG A 348 19.04 5.13 2.92
CA ARG A 348 19.31 4.13 1.88
C ARG A 348 18.18 3.10 1.74
N LEU A 349 16.93 3.58 1.70
CA LEU A 349 15.73 2.73 1.72
C LEU A 349 15.24 2.31 0.32
N ASN A 350 15.87 2.82 -0.75
CA ASN A 350 15.55 2.47 -2.12
C ASN A 350 15.73 0.96 -2.34
N LEU A 351 14.79 0.33 -3.05
CA LEU A 351 14.81 -1.10 -3.34
C LEU A 351 16.03 -1.53 -4.17
N PHE A 352 16.54 -0.64 -5.01
CA PHE A 352 17.69 -0.86 -5.90
C PHE A 352 18.99 -0.23 -5.38
N TYR A 353 19.01 0.18 -4.10
CA TYR A 353 20.20 0.74 -3.51
C TYR A 353 21.34 -0.31 -3.47
N ASP A 354 22.49 0.05 -4.02
CA ASP A 354 23.71 -0.72 -3.94
C ASP A 354 24.82 0.10 -3.25
N PRO A 355 25.36 -0.36 -2.11
CA PRO A 355 26.39 0.37 -1.38
C PRO A 355 27.69 0.56 -2.13
N GLU A 356 27.98 -0.29 -3.11
CA GLU A 356 29.24 -0.22 -3.87
C GLU A 356 29.17 0.82 -4.99
N TRP A 357 28.03 0.90 -5.68
CA TRP A 357 27.80 1.90 -6.74
C TRP A 357 27.74 3.33 -6.19
N ASP A 358 27.13 3.53 -5.02
CA ASP A 358 27.08 4.85 -4.39
C ASP A 358 28.47 5.37 -3.98
N LYS A 359 29.46 4.50 -3.74
CA LYS A 359 30.84 4.90 -3.49
C LYS A 359 31.53 5.39 -4.77
N GLU A 360 31.32 4.68 -5.89
CA GLU A 360 31.87 5.04 -7.18
C GLU A 360 31.30 6.39 -7.67
N ASP A 361 29.97 6.58 -7.55
CA ASP A 361 29.32 7.85 -7.91
C ASP A 361 29.79 9.02 -7.03
N ALA A 362 30.02 8.80 -5.73
CA ALA A 362 30.54 9.82 -4.83
C ALA A 362 32.00 10.20 -5.17
N GLU A 363 32.83 9.21 -5.50
CA GLU A 363 34.21 9.45 -5.92
C GLU A 363 34.30 10.18 -7.28
N GLU A 364 33.44 9.79 -8.25
CA GLU A 364 33.37 10.46 -9.55
C GLU A 364 32.88 11.91 -9.43
N THR A 365 31.92 12.17 -8.56
CA THR A 365 31.41 13.52 -8.28
C THR A 365 32.50 14.41 -7.64
N VAL A 366 33.22 13.87 -6.66
CA VAL A 366 34.34 14.57 -6.01
C VAL A 366 35.46 14.88 -7.04
N LEU A 367 35.78 13.92 -7.90
CA LEU A 367 36.80 14.13 -8.97
C LEU A 367 36.34 15.19 -9.97
N LYS A 368 35.09 15.22 -10.39
CA LYS A 368 34.54 16.26 -11.28
C LYS A 368 34.56 17.65 -10.62
N ASP A 369 34.21 17.75 -9.35
CA ASP A 369 34.29 19.00 -8.59
C ASP A 369 35.73 19.50 -8.39
N MET A 370 36.67 18.61 -8.15
CA MET A 370 38.10 18.96 -8.07
C MET A 370 38.66 19.43 -9.40
N GLN A 371 38.30 18.79 -10.52
CA GLN A 371 38.70 19.21 -11.86
C GLN A 371 38.10 20.56 -12.24
N ALA A 372 36.83 20.83 -11.89
CA ALA A 372 36.19 22.12 -12.11
C ALA A 372 36.87 23.26 -11.34
N ARG A 373 37.39 23.00 -10.13
CA ARG A 373 38.10 23.98 -9.29
C ARG A 373 39.56 24.18 -9.72
N SER A 374 40.17 23.24 -10.46
CA SER A 374 41.55 23.36 -10.96
C SER A 374 41.65 24.13 -12.28
N VAL A 375 40.52 24.47 -12.90
CA VAL A 375 40.42 25.21 -14.18
C VAL A 375 40.04 26.70 -13.94
N MET A 376 39.77 27.09 -12.71
CA MET A 376 39.62 28.49 -12.27
C MET A 376 40.92 28.99 -11.63
#